data_9d1d15e625ca18967c99c722656f62b7
#
_entry.id   9d1d15e625ca18967c99c722656f62b7
#
_cell.length_a   1.000
_cell.length_b   1.000
_cell.length_c   1.000
_cell.angle_alpha   90.00
_cell.angle_beta   90.00
_cell.angle_gamma   90.00
#
_symmetry.space_group_name_H-M   'P 1'
#
loop_
_entity.id
_entity.type
_entity.pdbx_description
1 polymer ?
#
loop_
_entity_poly.entity_id
_entity_poly.type
_entity_poly.pdbx_seq_one_letter_code
_entity_poly.pdbx_strand_id
1 'polypeptide(L)'
;MSEKTEQPTPKRIREAREKGDVCKGQDLAPAATVLAFAVYAIANGENIYEQMVEMVTTPFAVMHLPFREALAKCIDIVIDCAVGVVAPIVGIVMGVALMVLLAETGFLFAPKAAAPKLENLNPKKWFQKVFSIKNLFDFLKNLVKVTILVGIVYSVFSRYIPVLFN
;
A
#
# COMPACT_ATOMS: atom_id res chain seq x y z
N MET A 1 -32.37 25.12 14.19
CA MET A 1 -31.53 23.96 13.90
C MET A 1 -32.10 22.77 14.65
N SER A 2 -32.85 21.90 14.01
CA SER A 2 -33.38 20.69 14.65
C SER A 2 -32.27 19.66 14.73
N GLU A 3 -31.82 19.35 15.94
CA GLU A 3 -30.95 18.24 16.22
C GLU A 3 -31.63 16.97 15.71
N LYS A 4 -31.00 16.30 14.76
CA LYS A 4 -31.39 14.94 14.33
C LYS A 4 -31.01 13.96 15.43
N THR A 5 -31.86 13.81 16.41
CA THR A 5 -31.69 12.90 17.56
C THR A 5 -32.19 11.47 17.29
N GLU A 6 -32.73 11.19 16.09
CA GLU A 6 -33.20 9.82 15.77
C GLU A 6 -32.10 9.00 15.08
N GLN A 7 -31.88 7.82 15.63
CA GLN A 7 -30.98 6.83 15.02
C GLN A 7 -31.50 6.41 13.64
N PRO A 8 -30.63 6.22 12.65
CA PRO A 8 -31.03 5.81 11.31
C PRO A 8 -31.76 4.45 11.34
N THR A 9 -32.92 4.39 10.72
CA THR A 9 -33.70 3.15 10.66
C THR A 9 -32.94 2.06 9.93
N PRO A 10 -33.14 0.76 10.25
CA PRO A 10 -32.45 -0.36 9.59
C PRO A 10 -32.59 -0.35 8.06
N LYS A 11 -33.73 0.15 7.55
CA LYS A 11 -33.97 0.33 6.10
C LYS A 11 -33.01 1.36 5.48
N ARG A 12 -32.78 2.48 6.14
CA ARG A 12 -31.84 3.52 5.67
C ARG A 12 -30.40 3.02 5.66
N ILE A 13 -30.01 2.26 6.66
CA ILE A 13 -28.67 1.64 6.73
C ILE A 13 -28.49 0.66 5.56
N ARG A 14 -29.50 -0.13 5.24
CA ARG A 14 -29.46 -1.08 4.11
C ARG A 14 -29.39 -0.34 2.77
N GLU A 15 -30.18 0.69 2.56
CA GLU A 15 -30.14 1.52 1.36
C GLU A 15 -28.80 2.25 1.18
N ALA A 16 -28.19 2.73 2.26
CA ALA A 16 -26.83 3.30 2.23
C ALA A 16 -25.79 2.26 1.81
N ARG A 17 -25.87 1.06 2.37
CA ARG A 17 -25.01 -0.06 1.96
C ARG A 17 -25.17 -0.42 0.49
N GLU A 18 -26.40 -0.51 -0.01
CA GLU A 18 -26.66 -0.79 -1.43
C GLU A 18 -26.11 0.30 -2.37
N LYS A 19 -25.98 1.54 -1.89
CA LYS A 19 -25.35 2.67 -2.60
C LYS A 19 -23.83 2.70 -2.44
N GLY A 20 -23.25 1.76 -1.70
CA GLY A 20 -21.81 1.71 -1.41
C GLY A 20 -21.33 2.73 -0.38
N ASP A 21 -22.26 3.35 0.35
CA ASP A 21 -21.95 4.30 1.43
C ASP A 21 -21.75 3.52 2.73
N VAL A 22 -20.55 2.95 2.88
CA VAL A 22 -20.11 2.20 4.05
C VAL A 22 -19.00 2.95 4.77
N CYS A 23 -19.04 2.90 6.10
CA CYS A 23 -17.97 3.46 6.91
C CYS A 23 -16.70 2.63 6.72
N LYS A 24 -15.70 3.18 6.05
CA LYS A 24 -14.39 2.55 5.83
C LYS A 24 -13.33 3.25 6.66
N GLY A 25 -12.52 2.47 7.35
CA GLY A 25 -11.31 2.96 8.00
C GLY A 25 -10.24 3.29 6.94
N GLN A 26 -10.03 4.58 6.65
CA GLN A 26 -9.08 5.01 5.61
C GLN A 26 -7.65 4.53 5.85
N ASP A 27 -7.27 4.33 7.11
CA ASP A 27 -5.91 3.98 7.52
C ASP A 27 -5.72 2.46 7.81
N LEU A 28 -6.80 1.67 7.89
CA LEU A 28 -6.72 0.27 8.32
C LEU A 28 -6.04 -0.63 7.27
N ALA A 29 -6.47 -0.53 6.01
CA ALA A 29 -5.89 -1.33 4.94
C ALA A 29 -4.40 -1.00 4.69
N PRO A 30 -3.98 0.28 4.58
CA PRO A 30 -2.56 0.61 4.50
C PRO A 30 -1.74 0.14 5.70
N ALA A 31 -2.25 0.30 6.92
CA ALA A 31 -1.55 -0.14 8.12
C ALA A 31 -1.37 -1.67 8.17
N ALA A 32 -2.42 -2.42 7.83
CA ALA A 32 -2.36 -3.88 7.76
C ALA A 32 -1.39 -4.38 6.69
N THR A 33 -1.35 -3.75 5.52
CA THR A 33 -0.42 -4.11 4.44
C THR A 33 1.03 -3.84 4.82
N VAL A 34 1.32 -2.69 5.45
CA VAL A 34 2.68 -2.37 5.95
C VAL A 34 3.11 -3.36 7.02
N LEU A 35 2.21 -3.71 7.95
CA LEU A 35 2.50 -4.70 8.98
C LEU A 35 2.80 -6.08 8.38
N ALA A 36 1.97 -6.53 7.45
CA ALA A 36 2.17 -7.82 6.78
C ALA A 36 3.48 -7.86 5.98
N PHE A 37 3.80 -6.76 5.29
CA PHE A 37 5.08 -6.64 4.60
C PHE A 37 6.26 -6.68 5.59
N ALA A 38 6.17 -5.97 6.72
CA ALA A 38 7.23 -5.99 7.73
C ALA A 38 7.45 -7.39 8.31
N VAL A 39 6.38 -8.11 8.63
CA VAL A 39 6.46 -9.50 9.11
C VAL A 39 7.09 -10.41 8.06
N TYR A 40 6.70 -10.28 6.80
CA TYR A 40 7.29 -11.04 5.69
C TYR A 40 8.78 -10.72 5.52
N ALA A 41 9.15 -9.44 5.54
CA ALA A 41 10.54 -9.01 5.39
C ALA A 41 11.43 -9.52 6.53
N ILE A 42 10.92 -9.55 7.76
CA ILE A 42 11.66 -10.10 8.91
C ILE A 42 11.80 -11.62 8.77
N ALA A 43 10.74 -12.31 8.37
CA ALA A 43 10.74 -13.77 8.26
C ALA A 43 11.60 -14.29 7.09
N ASN A 44 11.70 -13.53 6.00
CA ASN A 44 12.39 -13.94 4.77
C ASN A 44 13.59 -13.04 4.43
N GLY A 45 14.06 -12.23 5.38
CA GLY A 45 15.11 -11.23 5.15
C GLY A 45 16.41 -11.83 4.62
N GLU A 46 16.82 -12.97 5.14
CA GLU A 46 18.02 -13.68 4.71
C GLU A 46 17.93 -14.11 3.24
N ASN A 47 16.84 -14.76 2.84
CA ASN A 47 16.57 -15.16 1.48
C ASN A 47 16.47 -13.97 0.50
N ILE A 48 15.83 -12.88 0.93
CA ILE A 48 15.75 -11.65 0.15
C ILE A 48 17.16 -11.06 -0.05
N TYR A 49 17.97 -11.04 0.99
CA TYR A 49 19.34 -10.55 0.95
C TYR A 49 20.21 -11.38 0.00
N GLU A 50 20.17 -12.71 0.11
CA GLU A 50 20.91 -13.61 -0.76
C GLU A 50 20.57 -13.41 -2.24
N GLN A 51 19.29 -13.36 -2.58
CA GLN A 51 18.85 -13.14 -3.96
C GLN A 51 19.24 -11.74 -4.48
N MET A 52 19.23 -10.72 -3.64
CA MET A 52 19.71 -9.37 -3.99
C MET A 52 21.22 -9.36 -4.24
N VAL A 53 22.00 -10.04 -3.41
CA VAL A 53 23.46 -10.17 -3.60
C VAL A 53 23.75 -10.92 -4.90
N GLU A 54 23.06 -12.03 -5.15
CA GLU A 54 23.22 -12.82 -6.36
C GLU A 54 22.88 -11.99 -7.62
N MET A 55 21.81 -11.22 -7.60
CA MET A 55 21.43 -10.32 -8.69
C MET A 55 22.53 -9.30 -9.01
N VAL A 56 23.22 -8.79 -8.00
CA VAL A 56 24.30 -7.81 -8.19
C VAL A 56 25.61 -8.49 -8.61
N THR A 57 25.93 -9.67 -8.07
CA THR A 57 27.22 -10.34 -8.29
C THR A 57 27.26 -11.15 -9.60
N THR A 58 26.13 -11.69 -10.05
CA THR A 58 26.06 -12.51 -11.27
C THR A 58 26.59 -11.81 -12.51
N PRO A 59 26.26 -10.53 -12.82
CA PRO A 59 26.82 -9.85 -13.98
C PRO A 59 28.35 -9.81 -13.99
N PHE A 60 28.97 -9.61 -12.82
CA PHE A 60 30.44 -9.61 -12.70
C PHE A 60 31.02 -11.01 -12.86
N ALA A 61 30.35 -12.03 -12.35
CA ALA A 61 30.80 -13.42 -12.46
C ALA A 61 30.78 -13.94 -13.91
N VAL A 62 29.85 -13.48 -14.74
CA VAL A 62 29.65 -13.96 -16.11
C VAL A 62 30.28 -13.08 -17.19
N MET A 63 30.96 -11.98 -16.82
CA MET A 63 31.52 -11.02 -17.80
C MET A 63 32.64 -11.62 -18.70
N HIS A 64 33.19 -12.76 -18.32
CA HIS A 64 34.18 -13.51 -19.12
C HIS A 64 33.54 -14.40 -20.21
N LEU A 65 32.23 -14.60 -20.17
CA LEU A 65 31.48 -15.42 -21.12
C LEU A 65 31.14 -14.65 -22.41
N PRO A 66 30.85 -15.35 -23.52
CA PRO A 66 30.28 -14.71 -24.71
C PRO A 66 29.01 -13.95 -24.36
N PHE A 67 28.82 -12.78 -24.98
CA PHE A 67 27.72 -11.86 -24.67
C PHE A 67 26.35 -12.53 -24.58
N ARG A 68 26.05 -13.45 -25.50
CA ARG A 68 24.76 -14.15 -25.56
C ARG A 68 24.52 -15.04 -24.33
N GLU A 69 25.55 -15.73 -23.87
CA GLU A 69 25.47 -16.61 -22.69
C GLU A 69 25.42 -15.79 -21.40
N ALA A 70 26.22 -14.72 -21.31
CA ALA A 70 26.20 -13.80 -20.17
C ALA A 70 24.83 -13.13 -20.03
N LEU A 71 24.25 -12.67 -21.15
CA LEU A 71 22.92 -12.05 -21.16
C LEU A 71 21.83 -13.03 -20.71
N ALA A 72 21.86 -14.27 -21.18
CA ALA A 72 20.89 -15.31 -20.78
C ALA A 72 20.92 -15.49 -19.25
N LYS A 73 22.10 -15.66 -18.65
CA LYS A 73 22.26 -15.83 -17.19
C LYS A 73 21.81 -14.61 -16.40
N CYS A 74 22.07 -13.39 -16.91
CA CYS A 74 21.57 -12.17 -16.27
C CYS A 74 20.04 -12.06 -16.33
N ILE A 75 19.42 -12.51 -17.41
CA ILE A 75 17.96 -12.54 -17.52
C ILE A 75 17.38 -13.57 -16.55
N ASP A 76 17.95 -14.75 -16.47
CA ASP A 76 17.49 -15.82 -15.58
C ASP A 76 17.49 -15.34 -14.11
N ILE A 77 18.60 -14.74 -13.64
CA ILE A 77 18.66 -14.26 -12.25
C ILE A 77 17.67 -13.12 -11.97
N VAL A 78 17.40 -12.25 -12.96
CA VAL A 78 16.39 -11.20 -12.83
C VAL A 78 14.98 -11.80 -12.71
N ILE A 79 14.68 -12.84 -13.49
CA ILE A 79 13.42 -13.56 -13.41
C ILE A 79 13.28 -14.28 -12.07
N ASP A 80 14.32 -14.96 -11.61
CA ASP A 80 14.33 -15.66 -10.34
C ASP A 80 14.11 -14.69 -9.17
N CYS A 81 14.80 -13.54 -9.17
CA CYS A 81 14.58 -12.49 -8.19
C CYS A 81 13.16 -11.90 -8.27
N ALA A 82 12.63 -11.68 -9.48
CA ALA A 82 11.25 -11.18 -9.64
C ALA A 82 10.21 -12.17 -9.11
N VAL A 83 10.39 -13.46 -9.34
CA VAL A 83 9.48 -14.51 -8.86
C VAL A 83 9.70 -14.79 -7.37
N GLY A 84 10.95 -14.87 -6.92
CA GLY A 84 11.29 -15.21 -5.54
C GLY A 84 11.08 -14.10 -4.52
N VAL A 85 11.26 -12.83 -4.92
CA VAL A 85 11.16 -11.67 -4.02
C VAL A 85 9.92 -10.84 -4.31
N VAL A 86 9.74 -10.41 -5.56
CA VAL A 86 8.69 -9.43 -5.89
C VAL A 86 7.29 -10.06 -5.89
N ALA A 87 7.14 -11.26 -6.47
CA ALA A 87 5.83 -11.90 -6.57
C ALA A 87 5.21 -12.24 -5.20
N PRO A 88 5.94 -12.78 -4.21
CA PRO A 88 5.39 -12.97 -2.86
C PRO A 88 5.00 -11.66 -2.17
N ILE A 89 5.79 -10.59 -2.32
CA ILE A 89 5.48 -9.27 -1.74
C ILE A 89 4.16 -8.76 -2.32
N VAL A 90 4.02 -8.76 -3.65
CA VAL A 90 2.80 -8.35 -4.33
C VAL A 90 1.61 -9.21 -3.90
N GLY A 91 1.79 -10.52 -3.82
CA GLY A 91 0.75 -11.46 -3.38
C GLY A 91 0.27 -11.17 -1.96
N ILE A 92 1.18 -10.92 -1.02
CA ILE A 92 0.85 -10.59 0.38
C ILE A 92 0.11 -9.25 0.46
N VAL A 93 0.64 -8.20 -0.20
CA VAL A 93 0.02 -6.87 -0.20
C VAL A 93 -1.38 -6.92 -0.77
N MET A 94 -1.57 -7.57 -1.92
CA MET A 94 -2.89 -7.72 -2.54
C MET A 94 -3.83 -8.57 -1.67
N GLY A 95 -3.35 -9.69 -1.14
CA GLY A 95 -4.15 -10.57 -0.30
C GLY A 95 -4.64 -9.89 0.98
N VAL A 96 -3.74 -9.20 1.68
CA VAL A 96 -4.08 -8.46 2.91
C VAL A 96 -5.02 -7.29 2.60
N ALA A 97 -4.76 -6.52 1.53
CA ALA A 97 -5.64 -5.43 1.14
C ALA A 97 -7.06 -5.92 0.82
N LEU A 98 -7.18 -7.04 0.10
CA LEU A 98 -8.47 -7.67 -0.19
C LEU A 98 -9.17 -8.18 1.07
N MET A 99 -8.43 -8.85 1.97
CA MET A 99 -8.99 -9.35 3.23
C MET A 99 -9.53 -8.22 4.11
N VAL A 100 -8.76 -7.13 4.25
CA VAL A 100 -9.22 -5.96 5.02
C VAL A 100 -10.44 -5.32 4.37
N LEU A 101 -10.42 -5.15 3.04
CA LEU A 101 -11.56 -4.60 2.31
C LEU A 101 -12.82 -5.44 2.51
N LEU A 102 -12.70 -6.77 2.43
CA LEU A 102 -13.83 -7.69 2.65
C LEU A 102 -14.30 -7.66 4.11
N ALA A 103 -13.40 -7.53 5.07
CA ALA A 103 -13.74 -7.43 6.49
C ALA A 103 -14.49 -6.12 6.81
N GLU A 104 -14.07 -4.99 6.22
CA GLU A 104 -14.71 -3.69 6.45
C GLU A 104 -16.06 -3.54 5.74
N THR A 105 -16.16 -4.02 4.50
CA THR A 105 -17.40 -3.85 3.70
C THR A 105 -18.38 -5.01 3.88
N GLY A 106 -17.94 -6.15 4.41
CA GLY A 106 -18.62 -7.42 4.26
C GLY A 106 -18.66 -7.82 2.77
N PHE A 107 -19.18 -8.95 2.42
CA PHE A 107 -19.37 -9.35 1.01
C PHE A 107 -20.48 -8.50 0.33
N LEU A 108 -20.27 -7.18 0.30
CA LEU A 108 -21.24 -6.24 -0.24
C LEU A 108 -21.03 -6.11 -1.76
N PHE A 109 -21.81 -6.87 -2.51
CA PHE A 109 -21.88 -6.71 -3.95
C PHE A 109 -22.83 -5.54 -4.28
N ALA A 110 -22.27 -4.33 -4.44
CA ALA A 110 -23.03 -3.12 -4.74
C ALA A 110 -22.77 -2.66 -6.20
N PRO A 111 -23.33 -3.32 -7.22
CA PRO A 111 -23.09 -2.98 -8.62
C PRO A 111 -23.56 -1.57 -8.98
N LYS A 112 -24.55 -1.03 -8.24
CA LYS A 112 -25.02 0.36 -8.37
C LYS A 112 -24.00 1.41 -7.99
N ALA A 113 -23.04 1.06 -7.12
CA ALA A 113 -21.96 1.97 -6.73
C ALA A 113 -20.88 2.09 -7.81
N ALA A 114 -20.70 1.04 -8.62
CA ALA A 114 -19.73 1.00 -9.72
C ALA A 114 -20.22 1.73 -10.99
N ALA A 115 -21.52 2.08 -11.07
CA ALA A 115 -22.04 2.82 -12.21
C ALA A 115 -21.40 4.21 -12.31
N PRO A 116 -20.84 4.59 -13.47
CA PRO A 116 -20.23 5.91 -13.65
C PRO A 116 -21.27 7.00 -13.50
N LYS A 117 -21.15 7.83 -12.46
CA LYS A 117 -22.02 8.99 -12.28
C LYS A 117 -21.37 10.17 -13.01
N LEU A 118 -22.01 10.64 -14.09
CA LEU A 118 -21.58 11.81 -14.86
C LEU A 118 -21.43 13.09 -13.98
N GLU A 119 -22.11 13.13 -12.85
CA GLU A 119 -21.97 14.20 -11.86
C GLU A 119 -20.56 14.29 -11.22
N ASN A 120 -19.80 13.20 -11.23
CA ASN A 120 -18.43 13.18 -10.70
C ASN A 120 -17.40 13.82 -11.66
N LEU A 121 -17.78 14.04 -12.93
CA LEU A 121 -16.95 14.69 -13.95
C LEU A 121 -17.01 16.23 -13.90
N ASN A 122 -17.84 16.80 -13.02
CA ASN A 122 -17.98 18.25 -12.91
C ASN A 122 -16.74 18.86 -12.21
N PRO A 123 -15.89 19.66 -12.90
CA PRO A 123 -14.67 20.23 -12.33
C PRO A 123 -14.93 21.14 -11.15
N LYS A 124 -16.09 21.81 -11.10
CA LYS A 124 -16.48 22.69 -9.99
C LYS A 124 -16.68 21.90 -8.68
N LYS A 125 -17.29 20.71 -8.77
CA LYS A 125 -17.44 19.80 -7.60
C LYS A 125 -16.09 19.25 -7.15
N TRP A 126 -15.16 19.00 -8.10
CA TRP A 126 -13.81 18.57 -7.79
C TRP A 126 -13.04 19.64 -7.00
N PHE A 127 -13.06 20.89 -7.44
CA PHE A 127 -12.44 22.00 -6.71
C PHE A 127 -13.00 22.16 -5.29
N GLN A 128 -14.32 22.14 -5.12
CA GLN A 128 -14.95 22.20 -3.81
C GLN A 128 -14.58 21.04 -2.90
N LYS A 129 -14.37 19.84 -3.47
CA LYS A 129 -13.95 18.66 -2.72
C LYS A 129 -12.49 18.75 -2.29
N VAL A 130 -11.59 19.26 -3.15
CA VAL A 130 -10.16 19.42 -2.86
C VAL A 130 -9.95 20.48 -1.77
N PHE A 131 -10.63 21.62 -1.84
CA PHE A 131 -10.54 22.72 -0.87
C PHE A 131 -11.57 22.61 0.29
N SER A 132 -12.03 21.42 0.57
CA SER A 132 -12.89 21.16 1.72
C SER A 132 -12.09 21.24 3.03
N ILE A 133 -12.71 21.79 4.09
CA ILE A 133 -12.15 21.82 5.45
C ILE A 133 -11.73 20.40 5.90
N LYS A 134 -12.49 19.38 5.52
CA LYS A 134 -12.15 17.97 5.79
C LYS A 134 -10.81 17.58 5.18
N ASN A 135 -10.57 17.93 3.92
CA ASN A 135 -9.30 17.63 3.26
C ASN A 135 -8.12 18.39 3.86
N LEU A 136 -8.35 19.59 4.35
CA LEU A 136 -7.33 20.37 5.08
C LEU A 136 -6.94 19.70 6.40
N PHE A 137 -7.92 19.17 7.14
CA PHE A 137 -7.66 18.37 8.35
C PHE A 137 -6.91 17.06 8.05
N ASP A 138 -7.30 16.36 6.98
CA ASP A 138 -6.62 15.13 6.56
C ASP A 138 -5.19 15.42 6.10
N PHE A 139 -4.97 16.53 5.40
CA PHE A 139 -3.64 17.01 5.02
C PHE A 139 -2.77 17.31 6.26
N LEU A 140 -3.30 18.04 7.24
CA LEU A 140 -2.57 18.35 8.47
C LEU A 140 -2.21 17.09 9.26
N LYS A 141 -3.14 16.15 9.36
CA LYS A 141 -2.93 14.84 9.99
C LYS A 141 -1.82 14.04 9.29
N ASN A 142 -1.82 14.04 7.95
CA ASN A 142 -0.78 13.37 7.17
C ASN A 142 0.57 14.06 7.30
N LEU A 143 0.61 15.39 7.38
CA LEU A 143 1.84 16.15 7.60
C LEU A 143 2.48 15.81 8.94
N VAL A 144 1.70 15.66 10.00
CA VAL A 144 2.18 15.20 11.31
C VAL A 144 2.73 13.78 11.23
N LYS A 145 2.03 12.86 10.56
CA LYS A 145 2.50 11.47 10.35
C LYS A 145 3.86 11.44 9.62
N VAL A 146 4.00 12.22 8.55
CA VAL A 146 5.25 12.31 7.78
C VAL A 146 6.38 12.89 8.63
N THR A 147 6.11 13.93 9.42
CA THR A 147 7.11 14.54 10.30
C THR A 147 7.63 13.54 11.35
N ILE A 148 6.72 12.77 11.95
CA ILE A 148 7.10 11.70 12.90
C ILE A 148 7.94 10.63 12.19
N LEU A 149 7.52 10.20 11.00
CA LEU A 149 8.24 9.19 10.21
C LEU A 149 9.67 9.66 9.89
N VAL A 150 9.82 10.89 9.40
CA VAL A 150 11.13 11.50 9.10
C VAL A 150 12.00 11.56 10.37
N GLY A 151 11.42 11.93 11.51
CA GLY A 151 12.13 11.93 12.80
C GLY A 151 12.62 10.53 13.20
N ILE A 152 11.79 9.51 13.03
CA ILE A 152 12.19 8.11 13.31
C ILE A 152 13.31 7.67 12.36
N VAL A 153 13.15 7.90 11.07
CA VAL A 153 14.16 7.55 10.05
C VAL A 153 15.47 8.24 10.35
N TYR A 154 15.45 9.55 10.63
CA TYR A 154 16.65 10.30 11.01
C TYR A 154 17.31 9.72 12.27
N SER A 155 16.54 9.39 13.29
CA SER A 155 17.03 8.78 14.54
C SER A 155 17.70 7.42 14.28
N VAL A 156 17.11 6.59 13.44
CA VAL A 156 17.67 5.29 13.07
C VAL A 156 18.96 5.47 12.28
N PHE A 157 18.96 6.31 11.25
CA PHE A 157 20.15 6.56 10.44
C PHE A 157 21.30 7.16 11.26
N SER A 158 21.03 8.16 12.10
CA SER A 158 22.07 8.78 12.95
C SER A 158 22.68 7.80 13.94
N ARG A 159 21.93 6.77 14.35
CA ARG A 159 22.41 5.75 15.28
C ARG A 159 23.24 4.66 14.59
N TYR A 160 22.88 4.28 13.36
CA TYR A 160 23.50 3.14 12.66
C TYR A 160 24.61 3.53 11.69
N ILE A 161 24.60 4.75 11.12
CA ILE A 161 25.68 5.23 10.24
C ILE A 161 27.07 5.18 10.92
N PRO A 162 27.26 5.65 12.16
CA PRO A 162 28.57 5.58 12.80
C PRO A 162 29.09 4.16 13.00
N VAL A 163 28.18 3.17 13.12
CA VAL A 163 28.53 1.75 13.31
C VAL A 163 29.01 1.11 12.00
N LEU A 164 28.58 1.63 10.85
CA LEU A 164 28.99 1.15 9.52
C LEU A 164 30.34 1.70 9.05
N PHE A 165 30.81 2.81 9.65
CA PHE A 165 32.07 3.47 9.26
C PHE A 165 33.17 3.29 10.29
N ASN A 166 32.96 2.49 11.33
CA ASN A 166 33.93 2.10 12.34
C ASN A 166 34.29 0.62 12.22
#